data_8f5536824693815bd42a6b8cc4da52bf
#
_entry.id   8f5536824693815bd42a6b8cc4da52bf
#
_cell.length_a   1.000
_cell.length_b   1.000
_cell.length_c   1.000
_cell.angle_alpha   90.00
_cell.angle_beta   90.00
_cell.angle_gamma   90.00
#
_symmetry.space_group_name_H-M   'P 1'
#
loop_
_entity.id
_entity.type
_entity.pdbx_description
1 polymer ?
#
loop_
_entity_poly.entity_id
_entity_poly.type
_entity_poly.pdbx_seq_one_letter_code
_entity_poly.pdbx_strand_id
1 'polypeptide(L)'
;APPNAPNVLVMLVDDLGFSDLGCFGSEIETPAFDRLASDGIQYTNFHVNPMCSPTRASLLTGLNSHMAGMGHVAHFDPGFPGYAMEIREDALTMGDLFRENGWASLMIGKWHLCKDSNLSEAGPKHSWPLQKGFERFYGILGGFTNFHQPHRLHEDNHALDIDDYPDDYYFTDDLTDQAIKMIKELRSSDPTKPWFMYFAHGAVHAPLQAKSEDIEKYKGKYDAGWDELRKQRFERQQELGVVSDQALLPDRNFEQNHAVKPWDELTSLEKELFARYQEIFAGMVDNVDQNFKRLRDELEQMDEWNNTIIVFTSDNGGSREGQELGTSA
;
A
#
# COMPACT_ATOMS: atom_id res chain seq x y z
N ALA A 1 8.71 -25.09 10.16
CA ALA A 1 8.71 -24.97 8.69
C ALA A 1 9.47 -26.13 8.06
N PRO A 2 9.19 -26.48 6.80
CA PRO A 2 10.01 -27.46 6.06
C PRO A 2 11.49 -27.02 6.01
N PRO A 3 12.45 -27.95 5.90
CA PRO A 3 13.84 -27.59 5.68
C PRO A 3 13.99 -26.72 4.41
N ASN A 4 14.76 -25.65 4.52
CA ASN A 4 14.99 -24.68 3.44
C ASN A 4 13.72 -23.98 2.91
N ALA A 5 12.71 -23.84 3.77
CA ALA A 5 11.53 -23.07 3.41
C ALA A 5 11.91 -21.62 3.08
N PRO A 6 11.37 -21.03 2.01
CA PRO A 6 11.67 -19.65 1.66
C PRO A 6 11.04 -18.67 2.65
N ASN A 7 11.60 -17.49 2.75
CA ASN A 7 10.90 -16.34 3.31
C ASN A 7 9.78 -15.90 2.36
N VAL A 8 8.77 -15.22 2.89
CA VAL A 8 7.65 -14.72 2.09
C VAL A 8 7.36 -13.26 2.48
N LEU A 9 7.51 -12.38 1.51
CA LEU A 9 7.14 -10.97 1.62
C LEU A 9 5.90 -10.71 0.79
N VAL A 10 4.80 -10.30 1.43
CA VAL A 10 3.63 -9.77 0.76
C VAL A 10 3.59 -8.27 0.99
N MET A 11 3.92 -7.51 -0.05
CA MET A 11 3.95 -6.05 -0.02
C MET A 11 2.69 -5.49 -0.65
N LEU A 12 1.99 -4.64 0.08
CA LEU A 12 0.77 -3.99 -0.34
C LEU A 12 0.95 -2.47 -0.28
N VAL A 13 0.61 -1.78 -1.37
CA VAL A 13 0.59 -0.32 -1.43
C VAL A 13 -0.85 0.15 -1.44
N ASP A 14 -1.14 1.22 -0.72
CA ASP A 14 -2.49 1.75 -0.51
C ASP A 14 -2.83 2.77 -1.61
N ASP A 15 -3.96 2.61 -2.28
CA ASP A 15 -4.46 3.52 -3.31
C ASP A 15 -3.54 3.71 -4.54
N LEU A 16 -2.64 2.77 -4.81
CA LEU A 16 -1.77 2.84 -6.00
C LEU A 16 -2.55 2.42 -7.25
N GLY A 17 -2.64 3.31 -8.23
CA GLY A 17 -3.31 3.02 -9.50
C GLY A 17 -2.56 2.01 -10.36
N PHE A 18 -3.29 1.30 -11.22
CA PHE A 18 -2.73 0.29 -12.13
C PHE A 18 -1.56 0.81 -12.96
N SER A 19 -1.63 2.07 -13.41
CA SER A 19 -0.63 2.68 -14.29
C SER A 19 0.39 3.55 -13.55
N ASP A 20 0.53 3.45 -12.23
CA ASP A 20 1.39 4.37 -11.47
C ASP A 20 2.84 3.86 -11.28
N LEU A 21 3.15 2.66 -11.78
CA LEU A 21 4.52 2.13 -11.85
C LEU A 21 5.07 2.16 -13.28
N GLY A 22 6.37 2.34 -13.43
CA GLY A 22 7.07 2.37 -14.73
C GLY A 22 6.82 1.11 -15.55
N CYS A 23 6.87 -0.08 -14.94
CA CYS A 23 6.58 -1.36 -15.59
C CYS A 23 5.13 -1.49 -16.10
N PHE A 24 4.22 -0.63 -15.65
CA PHE A 24 2.84 -0.50 -16.12
C PHE A 24 2.59 0.76 -16.93
N GLY A 25 3.63 1.47 -17.36
CA GLY A 25 3.55 2.60 -18.30
C GLY A 25 3.58 3.98 -17.67
N SER A 26 3.87 4.11 -16.37
CA SER A 26 3.99 5.41 -15.70
C SER A 26 5.23 6.20 -16.15
N GLU A 27 5.11 7.52 -16.07
CA GLU A 27 6.22 8.48 -16.10
C GLU A 27 6.91 8.64 -14.73
N ILE A 28 6.31 8.08 -13.66
CA ILE A 28 6.90 8.05 -12.31
C ILE A 28 8.05 7.03 -12.31
N GLU A 29 9.17 7.45 -11.77
CA GLU A 29 10.36 6.61 -11.73
C GLU A 29 10.27 5.57 -10.61
N THR A 30 10.16 4.28 -10.99
CA THR A 30 10.05 3.15 -10.05
C THR A 30 11.04 2.03 -10.41
N PRO A 31 12.36 2.33 -10.48
CA PRO A 31 13.34 1.39 -11.01
C PRO A 31 13.47 0.09 -10.20
N ALA A 32 13.19 0.10 -8.89
CA ALA A 32 13.26 -1.10 -8.07
C ALA A 32 12.08 -2.04 -8.32
N PHE A 33 10.87 -1.52 -8.48
CA PHE A 33 9.69 -2.30 -8.89
C PHE A 33 9.78 -2.73 -10.35
N ASP A 34 10.30 -1.88 -11.25
CA ASP A 34 10.51 -2.24 -12.66
C ASP A 34 11.47 -3.44 -12.77
N ARG A 35 12.50 -3.46 -11.95
CA ARG A 35 13.41 -4.61 -11.86
C ARG A 35 12.72 -5.84 -11.28
N LEU A 36 11.90 -5.69 -10.22
CA LEU A 36 11.12 -6.81 -9.68
C LEU A 36 10.21 -7.42 -10.75
N ALA A 37 9.54 -6.58 -11.55
CA ALA A 37 8.70 -7.01 -12.65
C ALA A 37 9.50 -7.74 -13.74
N SER A 38 10.70 -7.27 -14.09
CA SER A 38 11.57 -7.88 -15.10
C SER A 38 12.16 -9.22 -14.66
N ASP A 39 12.44 -9.37 -13.36
CA ASP A 39 13.03 -10.57 -12.77
C ASP A 39 11.96 -11.62 -12.38
N GLY A 40 10.68 -11.23 -12.37
CA GLY A 40 9.55 -12.01 -11.87
C GLY A 40 8.45 -12.27 -12.89
N ILE A 41 7.22 -12.38 -12.38
CA ILE A 41 6.01 -12.56 -13.18
C ILE A 41 5.12 -11.34 -12.98
N GLN A 42 4.81 -10.64 -14.07
CA GLN A 42 3.90 -9.50 -14.08
C GLN A 42 2.50 -9.95 -14.55
N TYR A 43 1.49 -9.74 -13.70
CA TYR A 43 0.10 -10.02 -14.06
C TYR A 43 -0.56 -8.78 -14.65
N THR A 44 -1.12 -8.89 -15.86
CA THR A 44 -1.87 -7.82 -16.53
C THR A 44 -3.38 -7.94 -16.35
N ASN A 45 -3.84 -9.02 -15.76
CA ASN A 45 -5.27 -9.29 -15.49
C ASN A 45 -5.45 -9.83 -14.06
N PHE A 46 -4.99 -9.07 -13.09
CA PHE A 46 -5.17 -9.35 -11.65
C PHE A 46 -6.16 -8.34 -11.06
N HIS A 47 -7.14 -8.82 -10.32
CA HIS A 47 -8.21 -8.01 -9.76
C HIS A 47 -8.22 -8.08 -8.24
N VAL A 48 -8.50 -6.95 -7.62
CA VAL A 48 -8.70 -6.79 -6.19
C VAL A 48 -10.12 -6.25 -5.93
N ASN A 49 -10.54 -6.16 -4.67
CA ASN A 49 -11.76 -5.43 -4.35
C ASN A 49 -11.56 -3.93 -4.60
N PRO A 50 -12.64 -3.15 -4.79
CA PRO A 50 -12.53 -1.73 -5.11
C PRO A 50 -12.19 -0.83 -3.91
N MET A 51 -11.87 -1.39 -2.75
CA MET A 51 -11.57 -0.67 -1.51
C MET A 51 -10.55 -1.43 -0.65
N CYS A 52 -9.82 -0.68 0.19
CA CYS A 52 -8.70 -1.16 1.01
C CYS A 52 -9.09 -2.29 2.00
N SER A 53 -10.00 -2.07 2.95
CA SER A 53 -10.37 -3.09 3.94
C SER A 53 -10.91 -4.38 3.31
N PRO A 54 -11.82 -4.36 2.32
CA PRO A 54 -12.28 -5.55 1.62
C PRO A 54 -11.16 -6.35 0.96
N THR A 55 -10.21 -5.68 0.29
CA THR A 55 -9.05 -6.36 -0.33
C THR A 55 -8.13 -6.96 0.71
N ARG A 56 -7.78 -6.19 1.75
CA ARG A 56 -6.90 -6.67 2.85
C ARG A 56 -7.48 -7.89 3.54
N ALA A 57 -8.79 -7.88 3.82
CA ALA A 57 -9.48 -9.03 4.40
C ALA A 57 -9.46 -10.25 3.46
N SER A 58 -9.77 -10.06 2.17
CA SER A 58 -9.75 -11.16 1.19
C SER A 58 -8.36 -11.72 0.98
N LEU A 59 -7.34 -10.85 0.89
CA LEU A 59 -5.94 -11.25 0.72
C LEU A 59 -5.47 -12.10 1.90
N LEU A 60 -5.71 -11.64 3.12
CA LEU A 60 -5.21 -12.30 4.32
C LEU A 60 -5.97 -13.59 4.65
N THR A 61 -7.26 -13.71 4.29
CA THR A 61 -8.09 -14.87 4.67
C THR A 61 -8.35 -15.86 3.55
N GLY A 62 -8.15 -15.45 2.29
CA GLY A 62 -8.59 -16.23 1.13
C GLY A 62 -10.12 -16.30 0.96
N LEU A 63 -10.88 -15.54 1.76
CA LEU A 63 -12.34 -15.50 1.72
C LEU A 63 -12.83 -14.32 0.87
N ASN A 64 -14.06 -14.42 0.39
CA ASN A 64 -14.76 -13.23 -0.08
C ASN A 64 -14.89 -12.22 1.07
N SER A 65 -14.69 -10.92 0.79
CA SER A 65 -14.64 -9.86 1.80
C SER A 65 -15.88 -9.82 2.71
N HIS A 66 -17.09 -10.05 2.17
CA HIS A 66 -18.31 -10.13 2.96
C HIS A 66 -18.31 -11.36 3.90
N MET A 67 -17.75 -12.49 3.46
CA MET A 67 -17.58 -13.66 4.31
C MET A 67 -16.56 -13.43 5.42
N ALA A 68 -15.55 -12.63 5.15
CA ALA A 68 -14.57 -12.21 6.16
C ALA A 68 -15.11 -11.15 7.14
N GLY A 69 -16.30 -10.59 6.90
CA GLY A 69 -16.91 -9.53 7.70
C GLY A 69 -16.60 -8.10 7.22
N MET A 70 -15.86 -7.98 6.11
CA MET A 70 -15.33 -6.71 5.59
C MET A 70 -15.89 -6.41 4.19
N GLY A 71 -17.21 -6.34 4.06
CA GLY A 71 -17.87 -5.97 2.80
C GLY A 71 -17.70 -4.49 2.41
N HIS A 72 -17.25 -3.66 3.34
CA HIS A 72 -16.91 -2.24 3.16
C HIS A 72 -15.73 -1.86 4.06
N VAL A 73 -15.31 -0.60 4.03
CA VAL A 73 -14.25 -0.09 4.91
C VAL A 73 -14.65 -0.14 6.38
N ALA A 74 -13.68 -0.24 7.28
CA ALA A 74 -13.85 -0.54 8.69
C ALA A 74 -14.70 0.48 9.49
N HIS A 75 -14.91 1.68 8.98
CA HIS A 75 -15.69 2.75 9.64
C HIS A 75 -17.12 2.89 9.08
N PHE A 76 -17.52 2.07 8.11
CA PHE A 76 -18.83 2.16 7.47
C PHE A 76 -19.68 0.93 7.74
N ASP A 77 -20.72 1.08 8.60
CA ASP A 77 -21.68 0.03 8.92
C ASP A 77 -23.05 0.32 8.28
N PRO A 78 -23.40 -0.37 7.18
CA PRO A 78 -24.72 -0.26 6.57
C PRO A 78 -25.78 -1.12 7.28
N GLY A 79 -25.44 -1.83 8.37
CA GLY A 79 -26.37 -2.64 9.17
C GLY A 79 -26.72 -3.99 8.55
N PHE A 80 -25.93 -4.52 7.62
CA PHE A 80 -26.20 -5.82 6.99
C PHE A 80 -25.16 -6.88 7.40
N PRO A 81 -25.52 -8.18 7.37
CA PRO A 81 -24.56 -9.27 7.50
C PRO A 81 -23.43 -9.15 6.48
N GLY A 82 -22.20 -9.47 6.88
CA GLY A 82 -21.00 -9.30 6.05
C GLY A 82 -20.34 -7.92 6.14
N TYR A 83 -20.91 -7.01 6.93
CA TYR A 83 -20.38 -5.67 7.21
C TYR A 83 -20.13 -5.51 8.70
N ALA A 84 -19.29 -6.39 9.25
CA ALA A 84 -18.96 -6.35 10.67
C ALA A 84 -17.98 -5.23 11.03
N MET A 85 -17.44 -4.50 10.03
CA MET A 85 -16.42 -3.46 10.18
C MET A 85 -15.11 -3.97 10.80
N GLU A 86 -14.95 -5.25 10.97
CA GLU A 86 -13.74 -5.91 11.45
C GLU A 86 -13.68 -7.33 10.90
N ILE A 87 -12.45 -7.84 10.79
CA ILE A 87 -12.25 -9.23 10.39
C ILE A 87 -12.86 -10.17 11.45
N ARG A 88 -13.63 -11.14 11.01
CA ARG A 88 -14.32 -12.07 11.91
C ARG A 88 -13.31 -12.77 12.83
N GLU A 89 -13.75 -13.03 14.06
CA GLU A 89 -12.92 -13.71 15.06
C GLU A 89 -12.51 -15.12 14.61
N ASP A 90 -13.41 -15.84 13.94
CA ASP A 90 -13.19 -17.21 13.46
C ASP A 90 -12.51 -17.29 12.08
N ALA A 91 -12.22 -16.17 11.44
CA ALA A 91 -11.47 -16.15 10.19
C ALA A 91 -9.98 -16.33 10.45
N LEU A 92 -9.42 -17.41 9.95
CA LEU A 92 -7.97 -17.64 9.91
C LEU A 92 -7.33 -16.73 8.86
N THR A 93 -6.12 -16.27 9.15
CA THR A 93 -5.35 -15.42 8.26
C THR A 93 -4.09 -16.12 7.76
N MET A 94 -3.43 -15.53 6.77
CA MET A 94 -2.08 -15.93 6.39
C MET A 94 -1.12 -15.87 7.59
N GLY A 95 -1.28 -14.89 8.50
CA GLY A 95 -0.50 -14.80 9.73
C GLY A 95 -0.61 -16.06 10.58
N ASP A 96 -1.85 -16.53 10.82
CA ASP A 96 -2.10 -17.78 11.54
C ASP A 96 -1.50 -18.98 10.80
N LEU A 97 -1.74 -19.08 9.49
CA LEU A 97 -1.27 -20.19 8.68
C LEU A 97 0.26 -20.31 8.70
N PHE A 98 0.97 -19.24 8.47
CA PHE A 98 2.44 -19.25 8.46
C PHE A 98 3.01 -19.54 9.85
N ARG A 99 2.49 -18.89 10.90
CA ARG A 99 2.93 -19.14 12.28
C ARG A 99 2.75 -20.58 12.70
N GLU A 100 1.57 -21.17 12.45
CA GLU A 100 1.28 -22.59 12.80
C GLU A 100 2.15 -23.59 12.06
N ASN A 101 2.66 -23.20 10.89
CA ASN A 101 3.58 -24.02 10.10
C ASN A 101 5.06 -23.70 10.32
N GLY A 102 5.40 -22.83 11.30
CA GLY A 102 6.76 -22.62 11.79
C GLY A 102 7.51 -21.45 11.15
N TRP A 103 6.85 -20.53 10.46
CA TRP A 103 7.42 -19.24 10.09
C TRP A 103 7.31 -18.24 11.25
N ALA A 104 8.25 -17.30 11.34
CA ALA A 104 8.03 -16.07 12.09
C ALA A 104 7.04 -15.22 11.31
N SER A 105 5.95 -14.82 11.93
CA SER A 105 4.88 -14.06 11.27
C SER A 105 4.92 -12.60 11.70
N LEU A 106 5.24 -11.69 10.75
CA LEU A 106 5.52 -10.28 10.98
C LEU A 106 4.53 -9.41 10.20
N MET A 107 4.11 -8.30 10.83
CA MET A 107 3.24 -7.30 10.19
C MET A 107 3.83 -5.91 10.33
N ILE A 108 3.90 -5.18 9.22
CA ILE A 108 4.34 -3.77 9.18
C ILE A 108 3.31 -2.93 8.45
N GLY A 109 2.95 -1.79 8.99
CA GLY A 109 2.19 -0.74 8.34
C GLY A 109 0.70 -0.70 8.64
N LYS A 110 -0.13 -0.45 7.63
CA LYS A 110 -1.58 -0.24 7.76
C LYS A 110 -2.34 -1.56 7.91
N TRP A 111 -3.10 -1.69 8.99
CA TRP A 111 -3.97 -2.83 9.23
C TRP A 111 -5.37 -2.67 8.61
N HIS A 112 -6.14 -1.72 9.09
CA HIS A 112 -7.47 -1.33 8.63
C HIS A 112 -8.50 -2.47 8.59
N LEU A 113 -8.42 -3.42 9.51
CA LEU A 113 -9.32 -4.58 9.64
C LEU A 113 -9.98 -4.70 11.02
N CYS A 114 -10.05 -3.59 11.76
CA CYS A 114 -10.76 -3.48 13.03
C CYS A 114 -11.67 -2.25 13.06
N LYS A 115 -12.75 -2.32 13.83
CA LYS A 115 -13.69 -1.20 14.01
C LYS A 115 -13.00 0.01 14.62
N ASP A 116 -13.40 1.21 14.24
CA ASP A 116 -12.92 2.44 14.86
C ASP A 116 -13.11 2.46 16.38
N SER A 117 -14.21 1.89 16.88
CA SER A 117 -14.44 1.76 18.32
C SER A 117 -13.43 0.86 19.03
N ASN A 118 -12.73 0.00 18.30
CA ASN A 118 -11.78 -0.99 18.80
C ASN A 118 -10.31 -0.61 18.52
N LEU A 119 -10.03 0.62 18.09
CA LEU A 119 -8.67 1.13 17.87
C LEU A 119 -7.95 1.53 19.17
N SER A 120 -8.66 1.52 20.30
CA SER A 120 -8.11 1.87 21.61
C SER A 120 -7.66 0.61 22.35
N GLU A 121 -6.56 0.73 23.08
CA GLU A 121 -6.06 -0.34 23.98
C GLU A 121 -7.07 -0.77 25.06
N ALA A 122 -8.02 0.09 25.40
CA ALA A 122 -9.09 -0.20 26.35
C ALA A 122 -10.20 -1.08 25.76
N GLY A 123 -10.26 -1.19 24.44
CA GLY A 123 -11.24 -2.01 23.73
C GLY A 123 -10.81 -3.46 23.52
N PRO A 124 -11.72 -4.29 22.95
CA PRO A 124 -11.38 -5.64 22.55
C PRO A 124 -10.35 -5.63 21.41
N LYS A 125 -9.41 -6.58 21.45
CA LYS A 125 -8.31 -6.68 20.48
C LYS A 125 -8.42 -7.89 19.54
N HIS A 126 -9.52 -8.63 19.53
CA HIS A 126 -9.67 -9.89 18.77
C HIS A 126 -9.43 -9.74 17.27
N SER A 127 -9.61 -8.54 16.72
CA SER A 127 -9.36 -8.21 15.31
C SER A 127 -8.01 -7.50 15.07
N TRP A 128 -7.17 -7.35 16.08
CA TRP A 128 -5.84 -6.74 15.94
C TRP A 128 -4.82 -7.73 15.37
N PRO A 129 -3.70 -7.25 14.79
CA PRO A 129 -2.73 -8.11 14.10
C PRO A 129 -2.23 -9.30 14.91
N LEU A 130 -1.84 -9.11 16.19
CA LEU A 130 -1.30 -10.20 17.00
C LEU A 130 -2.35 -11.31 17.25
N GLN A 131 -3.63 -10.94 17.39
CA GLN A 131 -4.74 -11.87 17.56
C GLN A 131 -5.20 -12.52 16.24
N LYS A 132 -4.58 -12.07 15.13
CA LYS A 132 -4.76 -12.59 13.77
C LYS A 132 -3.48 -13.22 13.23
N GLY A 133 -2.71 -13.83 14.13
CA GLY A 133 -1.62 -14.74 13.81
C GLY A 133 -0.24 -14.09 13.63
N PHE A 134 -0.13 -12.76 13.69
CA PHE A 134 1.17 -12.11 13.66
C PHE A 134 1.86 -12.14 15.03
N GLU A 135 3.16 -12.43 15.06
CA GLU A 135 3.96 -12.45 16.29
C GLU A 135 4.46 -11.06 16.65
N ARG A 136 4.65 -10.19 15.65
CA ARG A 136 5.05 -8.79 15.82
C ARG A 136 4.23 -7.91 14.88
N PHE A 137 3.99 -6.70 15.34
CA PHE A 137 3.31 -5.65 14.58
C PHE A 137 3.96 -4.30 14.82
N TYR A 138 4.13 -3.50 13.78
CA TYR A 138 4.42 -2.07 13.87
C TYR A 138 3.65 -1.32 12.81
N GLY A 139 2.90 -0.28 13.20
CA GLY A 139 2.15 0.53 12.25
C GLY A 139 0.89 1.16 12.82
N ILE A 140 -0.12 1.31 11.96
CA ILE A 140 -1.40 1.92 12.29
C ILE A 140 -2.55 0.90 12.17
N LEU A 141 -3.49 0.95 13.13
CA LEU A 141 -4.69 0.11 13.09
C LEU A 141 -5.79 0.71 12.20
N GLY A 142 -5.82 2.03 12.04
CA GLY A 142 -6.79 2.78 11.26
C GLY A 142 -6.52 2.79 9.76
N GLY A 143 -7.33 3.57 9.02
CA GLY A 143 -7.30 3.62 7.57
C GLY A 143 -6.25 4.55 6.97
N PHE A 144 -5.83 5.59 7.68
CA PHE A 144 -4.87 6.59 7.22
C PHE A 144 -4.21 7.31 8.38
N THR A 145 -3.12 8.03 8.09
CA THR A 145 -2.42 8.86 9.07
C THR A 145 -1.67 9.99 8.36
N ASN A 146 -1.19 10.97 9.12
CA ASN A 146 -0.22 11.95 8.63
C ASN A 146 1.14 11.29 8.44
N PHE A 147 1.83 11.53 7.33
CA PHE A 147 3.09 10.86 7.00
C PHE A 147 4.30 11.47 7.73
N HIS A 148 4.23 12.72 8.15
CA HIS A 148 5.30 13.38 8.91
C HIS A 148 5.07 13.31 10.42
N GLN A 149 3.83 13.17 10.83
CA GLN A 149 3.43 13.10 12.24
C GLN A 149 2.31 12.08 12.42
N PRO A 150 2.57 10.78 12.23
CA PRO A 150 1.54 9.77 12.36
C PRO A 150 0.98 9.74 13.77
N HIS A 151 -0.35 9.76 13.86
CA HIS A 151 -1.04 9.61 15.13
C HIS A 151 -1.32 8.13 15.40
N ARG A 152 -1.25 7.72 16.67
CA ARG A 152 -1.59 6.37 17.11
C ARG A 152 -0.79 5.27 16.42
N LEU A 153 0.53 5.44 16.33
CA LEU A 153 1.41 4.32 16.01
C LEU A 153 1.32 3.26 17.10
N HIS A 154 1.39 2.01 16.69
CA HIS A 154 1.39 0.87 17.60
C HIS A 154 2.64 0.01 17.36
N GLU A 155 3.19 -0.50 18.46
CA GLU A 155 4.09 -1.64 18.45
C GLU A 155 3.40 -2.79 19.18
N ASP A 156 3.19 -3.89 18.46
CA ASP A 156 2.44 -5.04 18.93
C ASP A 156 1.00 -4.64 19.38
N ASN A 157 0.65 -4.79 20.65
CA ASN A 157 -0.66 -4.42 21.18
C ASN A 157 -0.65 -3.10 21.97
N HIS A 158 0.37 -2.26 21.77
CA HIS A 158 0.55 -1.03 22.54
C HIS A 158 0.67 0.18 21.63
N ALA A 159 -0.08 1.23 21.93
CA ALA A 159 0.14 2.53 21.31
C ALA A 159 1.49 3.11 21.78
N LEU A 160 2.23 3.67 20.83
CA LEU A 160 3.46 4.38 21.14
C LEU A 160 3.12 5.78 21.65
N ASP A 161 3.75 6.16 22.75
CA ASP A 161 3.65 7.50 23.33
C ASP A 161 4.78 8.36 22.73
N ILE A 162 4.45 9.11 21.67
CA ILE A 162 5.41 9.93 20.94
C ILE A 162 4.97 11.38 21.05
N ASP A 163 5.73 12.15 21.83
CA ASP A 163 5.46 13.57 22.06
C ASP A 163 5.83 14.43 20.84
N ASP A 164 6.90 14.05 20.11
CA ASP A 164 7.42 14.82 18.98
C ASP A 164 8.16 13.91 18.01
N TYR A 165 8.08 14.22 16.72
CA TYR A 165 8.79 13.52 15.65
C TYR A 165 9.98 14.37 15.17
N PRO A 166 11.11 13.74 14.78
CA PRO A 166 12.19 14.45 14.10
C PRO A 166 11.70 15.22 12.88
N ASP A 167 12.33 16.36 12.58
CA ASP A 167 11.96 17.21 11.42
C ASP A 167 12.03 16.48 10.07
N ASP A 168 12.88 15.46 9.97
CA ASP A 168 13.07 14.62 8.79
C ASP A 168 12.27 13.31 8.83
N TYR A 169 11.42 13.12 9.83
CA TYR A 169 10.60 11.92 9.95
C TYR A 169 9.65 11.76 8.77
N TYR A 170 9.63 10.55 8.21
CA TYR A 170 8.66 10.17 7.19
C TYR A 170 8.19 8.73 7.40
N PHE A 171 6.89 8.53 7.50
CA PHE A 171 6.27 7.26 7.91
C PHE A 171 6.65 6.09 7.01
N THR A 172 6.74 6.29 5.69
CA THR A 172 7.14 5.24 4.75
C THR A 172 8.58 4.77 4.99
N ASP A 173 9.48 5.70 5.32
CA ASP A 173 10.88 5.39 5.66
C ASP A 173 10.95 4.60 6.98
N ASP A 174 10.22 5.05 8.01
CA ASP A 174 10.15 4.39 9.32
C ASP A 174 9.60 2.96 9.21
N LEU A 175 8.54 2.73 8.45
CA LEU A 175 8.02 1.38 8.22
C LEU A 175 9.09 0.44 7.66
N THR A 176 9.92 0.93 6.75
CA THR A 176 11.02 0.14 6.18
C THR A 176 12.12 -0.13 7.18
N ASP A 177 12.47 0.86 8.01
CA ASP A 177 13.43 0.69 9.09
C ASP A 177 12.97 -0.36 10.11
N GLN A 178 11.70 -0.35 10.47
CA GLN A 178 11.11 -1.34 11.38
C GLN A 178 11.05 -2.74 10.74
N ALA A 179 10.75 -2.84 9.44
CA ALA A 179 10.78 -4.12 8.73
C ALA A 179 12.18 -4.73 8.75
N ILE A 180 13.20 -3.95 8.40
CA ILE A 180 14.62 -4.35 8.43
C ILE A 180 15.04 -4.74 9.86
N LYS A 181 14.65 -3.94 10.85
CA LYS A 181 14.92 -4.21 12.27
C LYS A 181 14.35 -5.55 12.71
N MET A 182 13.07 -5.83 12.41
CA MET A 182 12.43 -7.10 12.79
C MET A 182 13.12 -8.31 12.15
N ILE A 183 13.55 -8.22 10.90
CA ILE A 183 14.30 -9.30 10.22
C ILE A 183 15.66 -9.50 10.91
N LYS A 184 16.39 -8.43 11.20
CA LYS A 184 17.70 -8.50 11.88
C LYS A 184 17.59 -9.06 13.31
N GLU A 185 16.57 -8.68 14.05
CA GLU A 185 16.28 -9.23 15.39
C GLU A 185 15.98 -10.72 15.33
N LEU A 186 15.17 -11.16 14.34
CA LEU A 186 14.90 -12.57 14.12
C LEU A 186 16.20 -13.33 13.79
N ARG A 187 17.04 -12.83 12.89
CA ARG A 187 18.31 -13.46 12.51
C ARG A 187 19.29 -13.54 13.67
N SER A 188 19.25 -12.58 14.57
CA SER A 188 20.08 -12.59 15.80
C SER A 188 19.63 -13.67 16.80
N SER A 189 18.35 -14.03 16.80
CA SER A 189 17.75 -15.00 17.71
C SER A 189 17.69 -16.40 17.12
N ASP A 190 17.29 -16.52 15.86
CA ASP A 190 17.22 -17.78 15.09
C ASP A 190 17.61 -17.52 13.63
N PRO A 191 18.87 -17.79 13.26
CA PRO A 191 19.37 -17.55 11.91
C PRO A 191 18.69 -18.39 10.81
N THR A 192 17.98 -19.45 11.20
CA THR A 192 17.43 -20.43 10.24
C THR A 192 15.91 -20.38 10.11
N LYS A 193 15.20 -19.68 11.02
CA LYS A 193 13.75 -19.62 11.00
C LYS A 193 13.26 -18.78 9.82
N PRO A 194 12.50 -19.35 8.86
CA PRO A 194 11.92 -18.52 7.80
C PRO A 194 10.90 -17.54 8.35
N TRP A 195 10.71 -16.45 7.65
CA TRP A 195 9.72 -15.42 8.03
C TRP A 195 8.69 -15.21 6.92
N PHE A 196 7.48 -14.88 7.36
CA PHE A 196 6.40 -14.30 6.58
C PHE A 196 6.22 -12.86 7.03
N MET A 197 6.26 -11.93 6.11
CA MET A 197 5.98 -10.52 6.40
C MET A 197 4.85 -10.02 5.51
N TYR A 198 3.81 -9.50 6.15
CA TYR A 198 2.79 -8.68 5.51
C TYR A 198 3.19 -7.21 5.68
N PHE A 199 3.75 -6.63 4.63
CA PHE A 199 4.22 -5.25 4.61
C PHE A 199 3.21 -4.38 3.86
N ALA A 200 2.34 -3.72 4.59
CA ALA A 200 1.24 -2.92 4.06
C ALA A 200 1.53 -1.43 4.24
N HIS A 201 2.00 -0.78 3.17
CA HIS A 201 2.24 0.67 3.20
C HIS A 201 0.94 1.45 3.45
N GLY A 202 1.05 2.61 4.14
CA GLY A 202 0.01 3.63 4.18
C GLY A 202 0.06 4.55 2.96
N ALA A 203 1.21 4.66 2.30
CA ALA A 203 1.37 5.34 1.02
C ALA A 203 0.71 4.49 -0.09
N VAL A 204 0.11 5.10 -1.07
CA VAL A 204 0.06 6.50 -1.45
C VAL A 204 -1.32 7.15 -1.18
N HIS A 205 -2.01 6.63 -0.15
CA HIS A 205 -3.31 7.16 0.30
C HIS A 205 -3.17 8.62 0.76
N ALA A 206 -4.23 9.40 0.62
CA ALA A 206 -4.29 10.74 1.20
C ALA A 206 -4.09 10.70 2.74
N PRO A 207 -3.53 11.75 3.37
CA PRO A 207 -3.20 13.05 2.77
C PRO A 207 -2.00 12.99 1.82
N LEU A 208 -2.01 13.83 0.77
CA LEU A 208 -0.89 13.92 -0.16
C LEU A 208 0.28 14.64 0.52
N GLN A 209 1.22 13.87 1.02
CA GLN A 209 2.38 14.35 1.76
C GLN A 209 3.60 13.54 1.33
N ALA A 210 4.60 14.20 0.77
CA ALA A 210 5.88 13.60 0.41
C ALA A 210 7.03 14.46 0.91
N LYS A 211 8.22 13.89 0.94
CA LYS A 211 9.44 14.62 1.29
C LYS A 211 9.74 15.67 0.23
N SER A 212 10.28 16.81 0.64
CA SER A 212 10.51 17.95 -0.26
C SER A 212 11.41 17.60 -1.45
N GLU A 213 12.45 16.78 -1.24
CA GLU A 213 13.36 16.31 -2.27
C GLU A 213 12.66 15.40 -3.30
N ASP A 214 11.75 14.55 -2.87
CA ASP A 214 10.99 13.68 -3.76
C ASP A 214 10.00 14.49 -4.61
N ILE A 215 9.36 15.51 -4.04
CA ILE A 215 8.47 16.41 -4.78
C ILE A 215 9.25 17.23 -5.83
N GLU A 216 10.41 17.79 -5.46
CA GLU A 216 11.19 18.65 -6.36
C GLU A 216 11.69 17.88 -7.59
N LYS A 217 11.90 16.55 -7.49
CA LYS A 217 12.23 15.66 -8.60
C LYS A 217 11.16 15.69 -9.72
N TYR A 218 9.91 15.91 -9.35
CA TYR A 218 8.76 15.88 -10.27
C TYR A 218 8.27 17.27 -10.69
N LYS A 219 8.90 18.32 -10.22
CA LYS A 219 8.48 19.70 -10.50
C LYS A 219 8.37 19.98 -12.00
N GLY A 220 7.20 20.47 -12.41
CA GLY A 220 6.88 20.82 -13.79
C GLY A 220 6.61 19.63 -14.72
N LYS A 221 6.75 18.38 -14.26
CA LYS A 221 6.47 17.19 -15.08
C LYS A 221 4.98 17.06 -15.43
N TYR A 222 4.09 17.70 -14.68
CA TYR A 222 2.64 17.57 -14.82
C TYR A 222 1.95 18.79 -15.42
N ASP A 223 2.71 19.75 -15.92
CA ASP A 223 2.18 20.98 -16.53
C ASP A 223 1.37 20.74 -17.83
N ALA A 224 1.64 19.63 -18.52
CA ALA A 224 0.88 19.20 -19.70
C ALA A 224 -0.56 18.74 -19.37
N GLY A 225 -0.81 18.43 -18.09
CA GLY A 225 -2.11 18.06 -17.56
C GLY A 225 -2.53 16.62 -17.79
N TRP A 226 -3.60 16.23 -17.11
CA TRP A 226 -4.05 14.83 -17.05
C TRP A 226 -4.54 14.25 -18.36
N ASP A 227 -5.07 15.06 -19.30
CA ASP A 227 -5.54 14.55 -20.58
C ASP A 227 -4.38 14.05 -21.45
N GLU A 228 -3.30 14.80 -21.50
CA GLU A 228 -2.10 14.42 -22.24
C GLU A 228 -1.35 13.27 -21.55
N LEU A 229 -1.19 13.34 -20.24
CA LEU A 229 -0.52 12.29 -19.46
C LEU A 229 -1.26 10.95 -19.57
N ARG A 230 -2.59 10.97 -19.50
CA ARG A 230 -3.43 9.77 -19.67
C ARG A 230 -3.22 9.13 -21.03
N LYS A 231 -3.10 9.95 -22.09
CA LYS A 231 -2.82 9.47 -23.43
C LYS A 231 -1.41 8.86 -23.54
N GLN A 232 -0.40 9.56 -23.00
CA GLN A 232 0.99 9.09 -23.00
C GLN A 232 1.14 7.77 -22.25
N ARG A 233 0.52 7.64 -21.07
CA ARG A 233 0.49 6.39 -20.31
C ARG A 233 -0.16 5.26 -21.09
N PHE A 234 -1.28 5.52 -21.75
CA PHE A 234 -1.98 4.50 -22.55
C PHE A 234 -1.13 4.04 -23.74
N GLU A 235 -0.53 4.97 -24.49
CA GLU A 235 0.40 4.66 -25.57
C GLU A 235 1.58 3.82 -25.06
N ARG A 236 2.15 4.19 -23.92
CA ARG A 236 3.24 3.45 -23.29
C ARG A 236 2.81 2.04 -22.84
N GLN A 237 1.60 1.87 -22.35
CA GLN A 237 1.05 0.56 -21.97
C GLN A 237 0.89 -0.37 -23.18
N GLN A 238 0.50 0.16 -24.33
CA GLN A 238 0.45 -0.61 -25.57
C GLN A 238 1.86 -1.00 -26.04
N GLU A 239 2.83 -0.09 -26.02
CA GLU A 239 4.23 -0.37 -26.36
C GLU A 239 4.82 -1.49 -25.46
N LEU A 240 4.50 -1.48 -24.18
CA LEU A 240 4.95 -2.48 -23.21
C LEU A 240 4.17 -3.81 -23.30
N GLY A 241 3.09 -3.86 -24.07
CA GLY A 241 2.21 -5.02 -24.16
C GLY A 241 1.37 -5.25 -22.88
N VAL A 242 1.27 -4.24 -22.01
CA VAL A 242 0.44 -4.29 -20.79
C VAL A 242 -1.03 -4.29 -21.16
N VAL A 243 -1.40 -3.54 -22.19
CA VAL A 243 -2.73 -3.55 -22.80
C VAL A 243 -2.64 -3.93 -24.28
N SER A 244 -3.70 -4.53 -24.82
CA SER A 244 -3.75 -4.92 -26.23
C SER A 244 -3.66 -3.71 -27.16
N ASP A 245 -3.00 -3.86 -28.31
CA ASP A 245 -2.99 -2.87 -29.41
C ASP A 245 -4.40 -2.55 -29.93
N GLN A 246 -5.37 -3.43 -29.69
CA GLN A 246 -6.77 -3.22 -30.07
C GLN A 246 -7.57 -2.49 -28.96
N ALA A 247 -7.00 -2.30 -27.79
CA ALA A 247 -7.65 -1.55 -26.72
C ALA A 247 -7.85 -0.09 -27.15
N LEU A 248 -8.96 0.48 -26.74
CA LEU A 248 -9.27 1.89 -26.97
C LEU A 248 -9.24 2.63 -25.64
N LEU A 249 -8.61 3.78 -25.64
CA LEU A 249 -8.67 4.68 -24.49
C LEU A 249 -10.12 5.21 -24.38
N PRO A 250 -10.87 4.91 -23.31
CA PRO A 250 -12.23 5.39 -23.18
C PRO A 250 -12.27 6.91 -23.08
N ASP A 251 -13.40 7.52 -23.47
CA ASP A 251 -13.62 8.95 -23.26
C ASP A 251 -13.51 9.31 -21.77
N ARG A 252 -13.07 10.56 -21.49
CA ARG A 252 -13.13 11.09 -20.14
C ARG A 252 -14.60 11.14 -19.69
N ASN A 253 -14.83 10.85 -18.40
CA ASN A 253 -16.18 10.87 -17.84
C ASN A 253 -17.17 9.91 -18.50
N PHE A 254 -16.72 8.76 -18.98
CA PHE A 254 -17.64 7.74 -19.48
C PHE A 254 -18.64 7.26 -18.40
N GLU A 255 -18.28 7.43 -17.11
CA GLU A 255 -19.20 7.26 -15.98
C GLU A 255 -20.00 8.54 -15.76
N GLN A 256 -21.32 8.45 -15.84
CA GLN A 256 -22.24 9.59 -15.93
C GLN A 256 -22.30 10.50 -14.69
N ASN A 257 -21.69 10.11 -13.57
CA ASN A 257 -21.87 10.82 -12.29
C ASN A 257 -20.65 11.61 -11.84
N HIS A 258 -19.57 11.65 -12.62
CA HIS A 258 -18.31 12.30 -12.25
C HIS A 258 -17.76 13.10 -13.43
N ALA A 259 -17.73 14.39 -13.28
CA ALA A 259 -17.30 15.31 -14.32
C ALA A 259 -15.94 15.93 -13.99
N VAL A 260 -14.85 15.21 -14.32
CA VAL A 260 -13.53 15.82 -14.36
C VAL A 260 -13.47 16.76 -15.55
N LYS A 261 -13.19 18.06 -15.31
CA LYS A 261 -13.05 19.05 -16.38
C LYS A 261 -11.89 18.72 -17.32
N PRO A 262 -11.99 19.07 -18.63
CA PRO A 262 -10.84 19.12 -19.50
C PRO A 262 -9.73 20.00 -18.88
N TRP A 263 -8.47 19.57 -19.00
CA TRP A 263 -7.36 20.36 -18.51
C TRP A 263 -7.35 21.79 -19.04
N ASP A 264 -7.67 21.94 -20.33
CA ASP A 264 -7.67 23.24 -21.01
C ASP A 264 -8.78 24.20 -20.50
N GLU A 265 -9.83 23.69 -19.88
CA GLU A 265 -10.91 24.49 -19.30
C GLU A 265 -10.63 24.96 -17.86
N LEU A 266 -9.51 24.52 -17.27
CA LEU A 266 -9.10 24.94 -15.95
C LEU A 266 -8.49 26.34 -15.98
N THR A 267 -8.68 27.08 -14.89
CA THR A 267 -7.95 28.32 -14.64
C THR A 267 -6.46 28.04 -14.40
N SER A 268 -5.62 29.07 -14.56
CA SER A 268 -4.18 28.93 -14.30
C SER A 268 -3.88 28.44 -12.87
N LEU A 269 -4.68 28.90 -11.88
CA LEU A 269 -4.50 28.51 -10.49
C LEU A 269 -4.91 27.04 -10.25
N GLU A 270 -5.99 26.58 -10.88
CA GLU A 270 -6.41 25.16 -10.82
C GLU A 270 -5.34 24.26 -11.46
N LYS A 271 -4.78 24.66 -12.60
CA LYS A 271 -3.70 23.93 -13.27
C LYS A 271 -2.46 23.81 -12.38
N GLU A 272 -2.03 24.91 -11.78
CA GLU A 272 -0.91 24.92 -10.84
C GLU A 272 -1.16 24.02 -9.63
N LEU A 273 -2.36 24.09 -9.03
CA LEU A 273 -2.75 23.28 -7.88
C LEU A 273 -2.76 21.78 -8.22
N PHE A 274 -3.41 21.40 -9.31
CA PHE A 274 -3.53 19.98 -9.66
C PHE A 274 -2.21 19.39 -10.18
N ALA A 275 -1.40 20.16 -10.90
CA ALA A 275 -0.03 19.75 -11.22
C ALA A 275 0.77 19.49 -9.95
N ARG A 276 0.65 20.38 -8.96
CA ARG A 276 1.32 20.21 -7.66
C ARG A 276 0.85 18.99 -6.89
N TYR A 277 -0.45 18.68 -6.88
CA TYR A 277 -0.96 17.45 -6.27
C TYR A 277 -0.34 16.21 -6.92
N GLN A 278 -0.24 16.19 -8.25
CA GLN A 278 0.35 15.06 -8.95
C GLN A 278 1.87 14.94 -8.71
N GLU A 279 2.60 16.07 -8.57
CA GLU A 279 4.01 16.07 -8.18
C GLU A 279 4.21 15.43 -6.79
N ILE A 280 3.34 15.76 -5.82
CA ILE A 280 3.38 15.20 -4.47
C ILE A 280 3.08 13.69 -4.52
N PHE A 281 2.03 13.30 -5.24
CA PHE A 281 1.67 11.89 -5.43
C PHE A 281 2.81 11.09 -6.05
N ALA A 282 3.43 11.62 -7.10
CA ALA A 282 4.59 11.00 -7.74
C ALA A 282 5.77 10.86 -6.78
N GLY A 283 6.03 11.87 -5.95
CA GLY A 283 7.03 11.79 -4.88
C GLY A 283 6.73 10.71 -3.85
N MET A 284 5.45 10.50 -3.50
CA MET A 284 5.05 9.41 -2.59
C MET A 284 5.30 8.03 -3.22
N VAL A 285 4.95 7.84 -4.50
CA VAL A 285 5.21 6.58 -5.23
C VAL A 285 6.69 6.29 -5.35
N ASP A 286 7.48 7.29 -5.75
CA ASP A 286 8.95 7.20 -5.84
C ASP A 286 9.57 6.82 -4.50
N ASN A 287 9.12 7.43 -3.39
CA ASN A 287 9.62 7.10 -2.07
C ASN A 287 9.31 5.65 -1.66
N VAL A 288 8.15 5.10 -2.04
CA VAL A 288 7.87 3.67 -1.83
C VAL A 288 8.86 2.80 -2.61
N ASP A 289 9.19 3.16 -3.85
CA ASP A 289 10.20 2.44 -4.64
C ASP A 289 11.60 2.51 -4.02
N GLN A 290 12.01 3.69 -3.55
CA GLN A 290 13.28 3.87 -2.82
C GLN A 290 13.34 2.98 -1.59
N ASN A 291 12.25 2.87 -0.83
CA ASN A 291 12.14 2.06 0.36
C ASN A 291 12.12 0.55 0.04
N PHE A 292 11.47 0.14 -1.03
CA PHE A 292 11.57 -1.22 -1.52
C PHE A 292 13.02 -1.57 -1.92
N LYS A 293 13.71 -0.64 -2.58
CA LYS A 293 15.14 -0.81 -2.88
C LYS A 293 15.97 -1.00 -1.62
N ARG A 294 15.75 -0.18 -0.57
CA ARG A 294 16.45 -0.32 0.72
C ARG A 294 16.26 -1.70 1.35
N LEU A 295 15.00 -2.16 1.40
CA LEU A 295 14.69 -3.49 1.94
C LEU A 295 15.36 -4.59 1.12
N ARG A 296 15.33 -4.48 -0.20
CA ARG A 296 16.00 -5.42 -1.09
C ARG A 296 17.52 -5.45 -0.86
N ASP A 297 18.16 -4.29 -0.83
CA ASP A 297 19.60 -4.18 -0.62
C ASP A 297 20.01 -4.86 0.71
N GLU A 298 19.21 -4.72 1.77
CA GLU A 298 19.42 -5.42 3.04
C GLU A 298 19.26 -6.92 2.93
N LEU A 299 18.24 -7.41 2.21
CA LEU A 299 18.05 -8.84 1.98
C LEU A 299 19.20 -9.44 1.12
N GLU A 300 19.71 -8.68 0.15
CA GLU A 300 20.90 -9.07 -0.64
C GLU A 300 22.15 -9.16 0.26
N GLN A 301 22.37 -8.18 1.16
CA GLN A 301 23.48 -8.20 2.11
C GLN A 301 23.42 -9.36 3.10
N MET A 302 22.22 -9.78 3.48
CA MET A 302 22.00 -10.94 4.36
C MET A 302 22.00 -12.28 3.61
N ASP A 303 22.22 -12.30 2.29
CA ASP A 303 22.13 -13.48 1.41
C ASP A 303 20.73 -14.14 1.44
N GLU A 304 19.68 -13.36 1.67
CA GLU A 304 18.30 -13.85 1.77
C GLU A 304 17.44 -13.55 0.55
N TRP A 305 17.85 -12.62 -0.31
CA TRP A 305 17.06 -12.20 -1.47
C TRP A 305 16.64 -13.38 -2.35
N ASN A 306 17.58 -14.26 -2.69
CA ASN A 306 17.33 -15.42 -3.55
C ASN A 306 16.47 -16.52 -2.90
N ASN A 307 16.28 -16.47 -1.58
CA ASN A 307 15.41 -17.38 -0.83
C ASN A 307 14.15 -16.68 -0.31
N THR A 308 13.73 -15.60 -0.94
CA THR A 308 12.53 -14.83 -0.57
C THR A 308 11.54 -14.80 -1.73
N ILE A 309 10.32 -15.26 -1.49
CA ILE A 309 9.19 -15.07 -2.41
C ILE A 309 8.63 -13.68 -2.14
N ILE A 310 8.54 -12.84 -3.19
CA ILE A 310 7.98 -11.50 -3.09
C ILE A 310 6.70 -11.44 -3.91
N VAL A 311 5.62 -11.01 -3.25
CA VAL A 311 4.33 -10.70 -3.87
C VAL A 311 4.09 -9.21 -3.66
N PHE A 312 3.95 -8.47 -4.75
CA PHE A 312 3.63 -7.04 -4.73
C PHE A 312 2.27 -6.79 -5.37
N THR A 313 1.43 -5.99 -4.72
CA THR A 313 0.14 -5.55 -5.27
C THR A 313 -0.34 -4.26 -4.61
N SER A 314 -1.32 -3.59 -5.23
CA SER A 314 -2.12 -2.54 -4.59
C SER A 314 -3.40 -3.13 -4.00
N ASP A 315 -3.97 -2.48 -2.99
CA ASP A 315 -5.25 -2.92 -2.41
C ASP A 315 -6.48 -2.47 -3.21
N ASN A 316 -6.36 -1.40 -3.98
CA ASN A 316 -7.37 -0.94 -4.94
C ASN A 316 -6.69 -0.08 -6.02
N GLY A 317 -7.46 0.54 -6.87
CA GLY A 317 -6.96 1.55 -7.81
C GLY A 317 -6.70 2.89 -7.14
N GLY A 318 -6.26 3.88 -7.91
CA GLY A 318 -6.04 5.25 -7.43
C GLY A 318 -7.29 5.80 -6.73
N SER A 319 -7.07 6.52 -5.64
CA SER A 319 -8.14 7.10 -4.82
C SER A 319 -8.87 8.22 -5.56
N ARG A 320 -10.14 8.38 -5.22
CA ARG A 320 -10.95 9.54 -5.59
C ARG A 320 -11.34 10.38 -4.37
N GLU A 321 -10.58 10.33 -3.33
CA GLU A 321 -10.80 11.17 -2.16
C GLU A 321 -10.68 12.65 -2.53
N GLY A 322 -11.63 13.46 -2.01
CA GLY A 322 -11.81 14.84 -2.50
C GLY A 322 -12.56 14.94 -3.83
N GLN A 323 -13.05 13.81 -4.37
CA GLN A 323 -13.77 13.72 -5.64
C GLN A 323 -12.94 14.29 -6.82
N GLU A 324 -13.56 15.04 -7.72
CA GLU A 324 -12.91 15.63 -8.89
C GLU A 324 -11.90 16.76 -8.56
N LEU A 325 -11.90 17.24 -7.33
CA LEU A 325 -10.98 18.31 -6.87
C LEU A 325 -9.71 17.74 -6.18
N GLY A 326 -9.74 16.46 -5.79
CA GLY A 326 -8.69 15.88 -4.97
C GLY A 326 -8.65 16.46 -3.55
N THR A 327 -7.72 16.00 -2.74
CA THR A 327 -7.51 16.52 -1.38
C THR A 327 -6.05 16.45 -0.98
N SER A 328 -5.61 17.42 -0.19
CA SER A 328 -4.32 17.44 0.51
C SER A 328 -4.45 17.17 2.02
N ALA A 329 -5.67 16.93 2.49
CA ALA A 329 -5.99 16.78 3.91
C ALA A 329 -6.39 15.35 4.27
#